data_c6db0a5ce6704bafcd83e20b37cb14b3
#
_entry.id   c6db0a5ce6704bafcd83e20b37cb14b3
#
_cell.length_a   1.000
_cell.length_b   1.000
_cell.length_c   1.000
_cell.angle_alpha   90.00
_cell.angle_beta   90.00
_cell.angle_gamma   90.00
#
_symmetry.space_group_name_H-M   'P 1'
#
loop_
_entity.id
_entity.type
_entity.pdbx_description
1 polymer ?
#
loop_
_entity_poly.entity_id
_entity_poly.type
_entity_poly.pdbx_seq_one_letter_code
_entity_poly.pdbx_strand_id
1 'polypeptide(L)'
;MLGKKTVIILAAMLAVLLAGSAYAENFRGYNKTEGGYQYIQLGQYPYEEDGTPAPVVWRVLAVEDQKAVLLSDMILDCKPITFVEDAKDRENHNYPDLTDFSESDLIQWLNTEMINVLLGNTPLFDAVEETELGMLWLLSYDQMSDTKWGFDKSVWQHNQSTRRAYPTPYAIKRGVKPRFGGQGNPKGSSAWWTGTLRYKKGKKVWIAGADGHISVGFAGRIDIGVRPAMTIDTAKISIISGQGTKDDPFIVEYKSESAFTQKYLCIAEATAADVDYDSESNQAKGQEMVLSFIGDLSIGDATQSRASAASLTSVINEKGYGWPFSLIADYLKNDDYTFANLEVVLTERENLKAKNILYCLIGKHEFVQVLTEGGVDVVNTVNNHSYNFTEKGYQDTLDILDAAGMNHFGTNKPGSGNPQETDILGIAEIKGVRIGMVGLSYPDEKRDYKKLEARIKKLRDEMNCQLVVCSLHWGREDHPQYLYNWQMSLARKLIDAGADVIWGHHPHVLHPIMFYKGKPIMFSTGNFIFGTIGQMKTDDTGIFQLHYDVSGDTPVLTEMSVVPCKTGKRGDYRPYELTDEQLKKTCWGYMVYKKKISSMENLPASFLETGRVLVMPDGTLTDAK
;
A
#
# COMPACT_ATOMS: atom_id res chain seq x y z
N MET A 1 -13.26 51.09 -17.30
CA MET A 1 -12.86 50.68 -18.67
C MET A 1 -11.87 49.53 -18.51
N LEU A 2 -12.32 48.29 -18.59
CA LEU A 2 -11.45 47.13 -18.64
C LEU A 2 -10.75 47.10 -20.00
N GLY A 3 -9.42 47.07 -20.00
CA GLY A 3 -8.62 47.18 -21.22
C GLY A 3 -8.84 45.98 -22.16
N LYS A 4 -8.80 46.23 -23.47
CA LYS A 4 -8.96 45.19 -24.51
C LYS A 4 -8.13 43.92 -24.29
N LYS A 5 -7.01 43.96 -23.57
CA LYS A 5 -6.20 42.81 -23.21
C LYS A 5 -6.89 41.87 -22.16
N THR A 6 -7.64 42.43 -21.21
CA THR A 6 -8.36 41.64 -20.20
C THR A 6 -9.55 40.92 -20.81
N VAL A 7 -10.20 41.51 -21.82
CA VAL A 7 -11.32 40.88 -22.54
C VAL A 7 -10.84 39.72 -23.40
N ILE A 8 -9.65 39.83 -24.01
CA ILE A 8 -9.06 38.75 -24.82
C ILE A 8 -8.63 37.59 -23.95
N ILE A 9 -8.08 37.84 -22.77
CA ILE A 9 -7.69 36.78 -21.82
C ILE A 9 -8.93 36.06 -21.26
N LEU A 10 -10.00 36.80 -20.91
CA LEU A 10 -11.27 36.18 -20.47
C LEU A 10 -11.95 35.39 -21.60
N ALA A 11 -11.91 35.87 -22.84
CA ALA A 11 -12.45 35.15 -23.99
C ALA A 11 -11.63 33.88 -24.32
N ALA A 12 -10.30 33.93 -24.18
CA ALA A 12 -9.46 32.76 -24.32
C ALA A 12 -9.67 31.73 -23.20
N MET A 13 -9.80 32.16 -21.94
CA MET A 13 -10.14 31.29 -20.82
C MET A 13 -11.55 30.68 -20.95
N LEU A 14 -12.52 31.44 -21.43
CA LEU A 14 -13.87 30.94 -21.67
C LEU A 14 -13.92 29.96 -22.85
N ALA A 15 -13.10 30.17 -23.88
CA ALA A 15 -12.96 29.24 -25.00
C ALA A 15 -12.28 27.92 -24.59
N VAL A 16 -11.30 27.98 -23.70
CA VAL A 16 -10.64 26.78 -23.11
C VAL A 16 -11.62 26.02 -22.19
N LEU A 17 -12.42 26.74 -21.38
CA LEU A 17 -13.45 26.13 -20.54
C LEU A 17 -14.60 25.50 -21.35
N LEU A 18 -15.01 26.14 -22.46
CA LEU A 18 -16.03 25.60 -23.37
C LEU A 18 -15.49 24.43 -24.21
N ALA A 19 -14.22 24.45 -24.58
CA ALA A 19 -13.59 23.32 -25.25
C ALA A 19 -13.43 22.12 -24.30
N GLY A 20 -13.03 22.33 -23.04
CA GLY A 20 -12.91 21.28 -22.03
C GLY A 20 -14.23 20.54 -21.74
N SER A 21 -15.38 21.26 -21.74
CA SER A 21 -16.71 20.64 -21.54
C SER A 21 -17.20 19.87 -22.77
N ALA A 22 -16.76 20.24 -23.99
CA ALA A 22 -17.15 19.55 -25.22
C ALA A 22 -16.40 18.24 -25.44
N TYR A 23 -15.21 18.07 -24.84
CA TYR A 23 -14.40 16.84 -25.01
C TYR A 23 -14.77 15.71 -24.02
N ALA A 24 -15.37 16.02 -22.88
CA ALA A 24 -15.83 14.99 -21.93
C ALA A 24 -16.94 14.07 -22.50
N GLU A 25 -17.68 14.55 -23.50
CA GLU A 25 -18.72 13.78 -24.21
C GLU A 25 -18.16 12.86 -25.31
N ASN A 26 -16.85 12.83 -25.56
CA ASN A 26 -16.27 12.15 -26.70
C ASN A 26 -15.70 10.74 -26.43
N PHE A 27 -15.60 10.31 -25.16
CA PHE A 27 -15.21 8.93 -24.87
C PHE A 27 -16.38 8.00 -25.11
N ARG A 28 -16.16 7.00 -25.98
CA ARG A 28 -17.11 5.92 -26.22
C ARG A 28 -16.42 4.56 -26.23
N GLY A 29 -17.16 3.55 -25.83
CA GLY A 29 -16.75 2.16 -26.01
C GLY A 29 -16.71 1.72 -27.47
N TYR A 30 -16.40 0.45 -27.69
CA TYR A 30 -16.41 -0.13 -29.03
C TYR A 30 -17.74 0.10 -29.74
N ASN A 31 -17.69 0.62 -30.96
CA ASN A 31 -18.85 0.78 -31.83
C ASN A 31 -18.49 0.46 -33.28
N LYS A 32 -18.99 -0.65 -33.78
CA LYS A 32 -18.68 -1.14 -35.14
C LYS A 32 -19.10 -0.17 -36.24
N THR A 33 -20.20 0.54 -36.05
CA THR A 33 -20.76 1.48 -37.05
C THR A 33 -20.03 2.81 -37.07
N GLU A 34 -19.31 3.15 -36.01
CA GLU A 34 -18.57 4.37 -35.85
C GLU A 34 -17.03 4.17 -35.87
N GLY A 35 -16.57 3.20 -36.66
CA GLY A 35 -15.13 2.99 -36.85
C GLY A 35 -14.45 2.06 -35.85
N GLY A 36 -15.22 1.33 -35.00
CA GLY A 36 -14.67 0.35 -34.07
C GLY A 36 -14.19 0.93 -32.76
N TYR A 37 -12.92 0.67 -32.38
CA TYR A 37 -12.33 1.16 -31.14
C TYR A 37 -11.92 2.64 -31.25
N GLN A 38 -12.08 3.36 -30.13
CA GLN A 38 -11.26 4.54 -29.86
C GLN A 38 -9.95 4.12 -29.20
N TYR A 39 -8.95 4.99 -29.31
CA TYR A 39 -7.65 4.79 -28.73
C TYR A 39 -7.23 5.99 -27.90
N ILE A 40 -6.58 5.70 -26.77
CA ILE A 40 -6.04 6.70 -25.84
C ILE A 40 -4.57 6.39 -25.59
N GLN A 41 -3.73 7.43 -25.54
CA GLN A 41 -2.35 7.33 -25.11
C GLN A 41 -2.27 7.69 -23.63
N LEU A 42 -1.81 6.75 -22.80
CA LEU A 42 -1.73 6.93 -21.37
C LEU A 42 -0.60 6.11 -20.77
N GLY A 43 0.28 6.79 -20.03
CA GLY A 43 1.46 6.20 -19.43
C GLY A 43 2.60 5.90 -20.39
N GLN A 44 3.72 5.45 -19.83
CA GLN A 44 4.91 5.03 -20.58
C GLN A 44 5.38 3.67 -20.09
N TYR A 45 5.92 2.84 -21.00
CA TYR A 45 6.47 1.54 -20.63
C TYR A 45 7.68 1.22 -21.50
N PRO A 46 8.67 0.43 -21.04
CA PRO A 46 9.76 -0.04 -21.88
C PRO A 46 9.25 -0.62 -23.21
N TYR A 47 9.75 -0.10 -24.30
CA TYR A 47 9.30 -0.46 -25.65
C TYR A 47 10.41 -1.08 -26.49
N GLU A 48 11.57 -0.38 -26.59
CA GLU A 48 12.72 -0.84 -27.36
C GLU A 48 13.46 -1.98 -26.65
N GLU A 49 14.28 -2.73 -27.37
CA GLU A 49 15.05 -3.84 -26.79
C GLU A 49 15.95 -3.43 -25.63
N ASP A 50 16.48 -2.20 -25.63
CA ASP A 50 17.34 -1.66 -24.57
C ASP A 50 16.56 -1.19 -23.33
N GLY A 51 15.23 -1.18 -23.41
CA GLY A 51 14.33 -0.72 -22.33
C GLY A 51 13.96 0.75 -22.44
N THR A 52 14.35 1.44 -23.52
CA THR A 52 13.89 2.82 -23.78
C THR A 52 12.36 2.86 -23.78
N PRO A 53 11.72 3.70 -22.92
CA PRO A 53 10.27 3.73 -22.81
C PRO A 53 9.62 4.46 -23.98
N ALA A 54 8.38 4.08 -24.28
CA ALA A 54 7.50 4.80 -25.20
C ALA A 54 6.10 4.90 -24.60
N PRO A 55 5.30 5.90 -25.07
CA PRO A 55 3.90 6.01 -24.67
C PRO A 55 3.11 4.76 -24.99
N VAL A 56 2.25 4.34 -24.06
CA VAL A 56 1.38 3.16 -24.25
C VAL A 56 0.06 3.59 -24.83
N VAL A 57 -0.33 2.92 -25.94
CA VAL A 57 -1.62 3.09 -26.60
C VAL A 57 -2.59 2.03 -26.12
N TRP A 58 -3.79 2.46 -25.76
CA TRP A 58 -4.86 1.63 -25.22
C TRP A 58 -6.08 1.68 -26.12
N ARG A 59 -6.75 0.54 -26.28
CA ARG A 59 -8.10 0.45 -26.89
C ARG A 59 -9.14 0.74 -25.83
N VAL A 60 -10.11 1.59 -26.12
CA VAL A 60 -11.28 1.79 -25.27
C VAL A 60 -12.30 0.71 -25.60
N LEU A 61 -12.49 -0.23 -24.68
CA LEU A 61 -13.41 -1.37 -24.86
C LEU A 61 -14.86 -1.00 -24.54
N ALA A 62 -15.07 -0.32 -23.43
CA ALA A 62 -16.37 0.10 -22.93
C ALA A 62 -16.27 1.44 -22.19
N VAL A 63 -17.36 2.18 -22.15
CA VAL A 63 -17.51 3.37 -21.30
C VAL A 63 -18.89 3.29 -20.66
N GLU A 64 -18.96 3.22 -19.34
CA GLU A 64 -20.18 3.19 -18.54
C GLU A 64 -19.98 4.06 -17.29
N ASP A 65 -20.94 4.92 -16.96
CA ASP A 65 -20.92 5.77 -15.77
C ASP A 65 -19.60 6.58 -15.58
N GLN A 66 -19.11 7.19 -16.67
CA GLN A 66 -17.84 7.91 -16.73
C GLN A 66 -16.59 7.05 -16.47
N LYS A 67 -16.70 5.73 -16.53
CA LYS A 67 -15.57 4.80 -16.40
C LYS A 67 -15.29 4.17 -17.75
N ALA A 68 -14.05 4.31 -18.22
CA ALA A 68 -13.59 3.70 -19.46
C ALA A 68 -12.73 2.47 -19.17
N VAL A 69 -13.11 1.33 -19.74
CA VAL A 69 -12.31 0.09 -19.70
C VAL A 69 -11.33 0.10 -20.86
N LEU A 70 -10.06 0.03 -20.54
CA LEU A 70 -8.94 0.09 -21.48
C LEU A 70 -8.21 -1.25 -21.55
N LEU A 71 -7.74 -1.62 -22.75
CA LEU A 71 -6.86 -2.75 -22.99
C LEU A 71 -5.64 -2.27 -23.77
N SER A 72 -4.42 -2.56 -23.32
CA SER A 72 -3.23 -2.20 -24.08
C SER A 72 -3.32 -2.74 -25.51
N ASP A 73 -2.94 -1.92 -26.52
CA ASP A 73 -3.02 -2.37 -27.93
C ASP A 73 -1.98 -3.44 -28.23
N MET A 74 -0.83 -3.38 -27.55
CA MET A 74 0.27 -4.32 -27.71
C MET A 74 0.48 -5.20 -26.46
N ILE A 75 1.20 -6.28 -26.63
CA ILE A 75 1.78 -7.07 -25.54
C ILE A 75 3.01 -6.31 -25.01
N LEU A 76 2.99 -5.93 -23.76
CA LEU A 76 3.98 -5.01 -23.18
C LEU A 76 5.18 -5.72 -22.53
N ASP A 77 4.97 -6.92 -21.99
CA ASP A 77 6.00 -7.67 -21.26
C ASP A 77 5.79 -9.18 -21.37
N CYS A 78 6.68 -9.95 -20.73
CA CYS A 78 6.64 -11.39 -20.61
C CYS A 78 6.89 -11.82 -19.17
N LYS A 79 5.89 -12.41 -18.54
CA LYS A 79 6.03 -12.94 -17.17
C LYS A 79 5.19 -14.22 -17.01
N PRO A 80 5.77 -15.31 -16.47
CA PRO A 80 5.02 -16.50 -16.13
C PRO A 80 4.09 -16.24 -14.95
N ILE A 81 3.04 -17.02 -14.82
CA ILE A 81 2.21 -17.08 -13.62
C ILE A 81 2.84 -18.15 -12.72
N THR A 82 3.49 -17.75 -11.66
CA THR A 82 4.13 -18.66 -10.71
C THR A 82 3.71 -18.32 -9.29
N PHE A 83 3.70 -19.32 -8.41
CA PHE A 83 3.58 -19.17 -6.96
C PHE A 83 4.82 -19.73 -6.27
N VAL A 84 5.88 -20.08 -7.01
CA VAL A 84 7.03 -20.82 -6.50
C VAL A 84 8.30 -20.06 -6.77
N GLU A 85 9.04 -19.81 -5.71
CA GLU A 85 10.36 -19.16 -5.75
C GLU A 85 11.48 -20.10 -6.21
N ASP A 86 11.29 -21.42 -6.08
CA ASP A 86 12.34 -22.40 -6.38
C ASP A 86 12.45 -22.70 -7.89
N ALA A 87 13.65 -22.45 -8.44
CA ALA A 87 13.97 -22.73 -9.83
C ALA A 87 13.83 -24.23 -10.19
N LYS A 88 14.08 -25.15 -9.23
CA LYS A 88 13.96 -26.60 -9.44
C LYS A 88 12.51 -27.04 -9.59
N ASP A 89 11.60 -26.43 -8.85
CA ASP A 89 10.17 -26.73 -8.97
C ASP A 89 9.61 -26.22 -10.30
N ARG A 90 10.16 -25.14 -10.85
CA ARG A 90 9.83 -24.65 -12.20
C ARG A 90 10.27 -25.63 -13.30
N GLU A 91 11.48 -26.18 -13.22
CA GLU A 91 12.00 -27.17 -14.19
C GLU A 91 11.20 -28.47 -14.15
N ASN A 92 10.75 -28.90 -12.99
CA ASN A 92 9.99 -30.12 -12.80
C ASN A 92 8.47 -29.95 -13.02
N HIS A 93 7.99 -28.77 -13.40
CA HIS A 93 6.56 -28.46 -13.55
C HIS A 93 5.74 -28.73 -12.27
N ASN A 94 6.39 -28.62 -11.11
CA ASN A 94 5.78 -28.88 -9.81
C ASN A 94 5.22 -27.60 -9.19
N TYR A 95 4.32 -26.93 -9.93
CA TYR A 95 3.64 -25.73 -9.45
C TYR A 95 2.51 -26.10 -8.49
N PRO A 96 2.26 -25.32 -7.44
CA PRO A 96 1.06 -25.47 -6.63
C PRO A 96 -0.19 -25.24 -7.48
N ASP A 97 -1.27 -25.88 -7.11
CA ASP A 97 -2.55 -25.64 -7.75
C ASP A 97 -3.06 -24.23 -7.43
N LEU A 98 -3.36 -23.46 -8.47
CA LEU A 98 -4.02 -22.16 -8.34
C LEU A 98 -5.45 -22.35 -7.87
N THR A 99 -5.81 -21.73 -6.78
CA THR A 99 -7.19 -21.69 -6.26
C THR A 99 -7.86 -20.35 -6.50
N ASP A 100 -7.07 -19.27 -6.50
CA ASP A 100 -7.48 -17.92 -6.82
C ASP A 100 -6.46 -17.24 -7.72
N PHE A 101 -6.89 -16.70 -8.85
CA PHE A 101 -6.03 -16.01 -9.79
C PHE A 101 -5.56 -14.64 -9.26
N SER A 102 -6.35 -14.00 -8.40
CA SER A 102 -6.01 -12.71 -7.79
C SER A 102 -4.77 -12.78 -6.90
N GLU A 103 -4.48 -13.96 -6.34
CA GLU A 103 -3.30 -14.20 -5.49
C GLU A 103 -2.04 -14.54 -6.30
N SER A 104 -2.11 -14.58 -7.64
CA SER A 104 -0.95 -14.92 -8.47
C SER A 104 0.14 -13.85 -8.42
N ASP A 105 1.39 -14.28 -8.52
CA ASP A 105 2.55 -13.38 -8.63
C ASP A 105 2.48 -12.47 -9.86
N LEU A 106 1.78 -12.87 -10.91
CA LEU A 106 1.54 -12.03 -12.09
C LEU A 106 0.61 -10.85 -11.76
N ILE A 107 -0.51 -11.08 -11.06
CA ILE A 107 -1.43 -10.00 -10.66
C ILE A 107 -0.76 -9.07 -9.65
N GLN A 108 -0.01 -9.61 -8.70
CA GLN A 108 0.77 -8.80 -7.77
C GLN A 108 1.77 -7.92 -8.52
N TRP A 109 2.54 -8.49 -9.44
CA TRP A 109 3.50 -7.75 -10.23
C TRP A 109 2.85 -6.68 -11.13
N LEU A 110 1.69 -6.97 -11.75
CA LEU A 110 0.92 -5.97 -12.50
C LEU A 110 0.63 -4.73 -11.65
N ASN A 111 0.25 -4.94 -10.39
CA ASN A 111 -0.24 -3.90 -9.49
C ASN A 111 0.83 -3.32 -8.55
N THR A 112 2.05 -3.83 -8.63
CA THR A 112 3.20 -3.31 -7.86
C THR A 112 4.29 -2.76 -8.76
N GLU A 113 4.74 -3.50 -9.77
CA GLU A 113 5.83 -3.08 -10.63
C GLU A 113 5.33 -2.41 -11.91
N MET A 114 4.41 -3.07 -12.64
CA MET A 114 4.01 -2.61 -13.97
C MET A 114 3.23 -1.30 -13.94
N ILE A 115 2.26 -1.15 -13.03
CA ILE A 115 1.44 0.07 -12.93
C ILE A 115 2.29 1.31 -12.65
N ASN A 116 3.29 1.15 -11.79
CA ASN A 116 4.17 2.26 -11.42
C ASN A 116 5.16 2.62 -12.54
N VAL A 117 5.67 1.63 -13.29
CA VAL A 117 6.45 1.94 -14.50
C VAL A 117 5.57 2.65 -15.54
N LEU A 118 4.30 2.23 -15.68
CA LEU A 118 3.35 2.81 -16.62
C LEU A 118 2.97 4.25 -16.29
N LEU A 119 2.60 4.53 -15.06
CA LEU A 119 1.99 5.78 -14.64
C LEU A 119 2.82 6.51 -13.59
N GLY A 120 3.61 5.75 -12.81
CA GLY A 120 4.56 6.27 -11.82
C GLY A 120 4.01 7.45 -11.04
N ASN A 121 4.76 8.53 -11.06
CA ASN A 121 4.47 9.79 -10.37
C ASN A 121 3.60 10.76 -11.17
N THR A 122 2.89 10.28 -12.16
CA THR A 122 2.02 11.17 -12.93
C THR A 122 0.65 11.30 -12.24
N PRO A 123 0.04 12.49 -12.23
CA PRO A 123 -1.31 12.68 -11.71
C PRO A 123 -2.37 11.76 -12.36
N LEU A 124 -2.09 11.24 -13.55
CA LEU A 124 -2.95 10.28 -14.25
C LEU A 124 -3.13 8.95 -13.49
N PHE A 125 -2.25 8.64 -12.54
CA PHE A 125 -2.40 7.51 -11.64
C PHE A 125 -3.72 7.59 -10.84
N ASP A 126 -4.10 8.78 -10.39
CA ASP A 126 -5.33 9.03 -9.62
C ASP A 126 -6.61 8.88 -10.46
N ALA A 127 -6.50 8.85 -11.79
CA ALA A 127 -7.63 8.57 -12.68
C ALA A 127 -7.87 7.07 -12.88
N VAL A 128 -6.94 6.19 -12.49
CA VAL A 128 -7.11 4.74 -12.59
C VAL A 128 -8.00 4.23 -11.46
N GLU A 129 -9.05 3.51 -11.84
CA GLU A 129 -9.97 2.88 -10.89
C GLU A 129 -9.43 1.53 -10.43
N GLU A 130 -9.55 1.25 -9.16
CA GLU A 130 -9.20 -0.06 -8.63
C GLU A 130 -10.38 -1.02 -8.74
N THR A 131 -10.11 -2.20 -9.30
CA THR A 131 -11.06 -3.31 -9.41
C THR A 131 -10.78 -4.37 -8.35
N GLU A 132 -11.60 -5.42 -8.26
CA GLU A 132 -11.33 -6.58 -7.39
C GLU A 132 -9.98 -7.27 -7.71
N LEU A 133 -9.46 -7.08 -8.92
CA LEU A 133 -8.17 -7.62 -9.37
C LEU A 133 -7.03 -6.59 -9.30
N GLY A 134 -7.30 -5.38 -8.79
CA GLY A 134 -6.37 -4.26 -8.71
C GLY A 134 -6.57 -3.23 -9.82
N MET A 135 -5.60 -2.31 -9.96
CA MET A 135 -5.62 -1.23 -10.96
C MET A 135 -5.29 -1.73 -12.36
N LEU A 136 -4.35 -2.68 -12.48
CA LEU A 136 -4.10 -3.44 -13.70
C LEU A 136 -4.57 -4.87 -13.53
N TRP A 137 -5.24 -5.37 -14.55
CA TRP A 137 -5.77 -6.72 -14.56
C TRP A 137 -5.68 -7.34 -15.96
N LEU A 138 -6.05 -8.62 -16.09
CA LEU A 138 -6.10 -9.33 -17.36
C LEU A 138 -7.54 -9.67 -17.70
N LEU A 139 -7.93 -9.50 -18.96
CA LEU A 139 -9.28 -9.84 -19.40
C LEU A 139 -9.63 -11.28 -19.08
N SER A 140 -10.81 -11.52 -18.55
CA SER A 140 -11.33 -12.86 -18.32
C SER A 140 -11.71 -13.56 -19.64
N TYR A 141 -11.92 -14.88 -19.56
CA TYR A 141 -12.44 -15.67 -20.69
C TYR A 141 -13.75 -15.11 -21.22
N ASP A 142 -14.68 -14.75 -20.32
CA ASP A 142 -16.01 -14.24 -20.69
C ASP A 142 -15.92 -12.86 -21.35
N GLN A 143 -15.10 -11.96 -20.78
CA GLN A 143 -14.86 -10.63 -21.35
C GLN A 143 -14.29 -10.69 -22.76
N MET A 144 -13.40 -11.66 -23.04
CA MET A 144 -12.84 -11.84 -24.38
C MET A 144 -13.80 -12.46 -25.41
N SER A 145 -15.00 -12.83 -25.02
CA SER A 145 -16.08 -13.24 -25.91
C SER A 145 -17.24 -12.24 -25.97
N ASP A 146 -17.12 -11.11 -25.26
CA ASP A 146 -18.15 -10.08 -25.23
C ASP A 146 -18.11 -9.23 -26.51
N THR A 147 -19.19 -9.34 -27.29
CA THR A 147 -19.33 -8.57 -28.53
C THR A 147 -19.56 -7.08 -28.31
N LYS A 148 -20.01 -6.67 -27.11
CA LYS A 148 -20.11 -5.25 -26.73
C LYS A 148 -18.74 -4.61 -26.58
N TRP A 149 -17.72 -5.40 -26.22
CA TRP A 149 -16.33 -4.97 -26.14
C TRP A 149 -15.57 -5.14 -27.45
N GLY A 150 -16.28 -5.47 -28.53
CA GLY A 150 -15.72 -5.64 -29.86
C GLY A 150 -15.03 -6.98 -30.12
N PHE A 151 -15.15 -7.94 -29.22
CA PHE A 151 -14.59 -9.26 -29.43
C PHE A 151 -15.53 -10.17 -30.21
N ASP A 152 -14.96 -11.11 -30.98
CA ASP A 152 -15.75 -12.12 -31.66
C ASP A 152 -16.39 -13.08 -30.65
N LYS A 153 -17.67 -13.39 -30.81
CA LYS A 153 -18.41 -14.31 -29.93
C LYS A 153 -17.78 -15.71 -29.89
N SER A 154 -17.25 -16.16 -31.03
CA SER A 154 -16.59 -17.48 -31.11
C SER A 154 -15.17 -17.39 -30.55
N VAL A 155 -14.91 -18.15 -29.51
CA VAL A 155 -13.57 -18.21 -28.84
C VAL A 155 -12.68 -19.32 -29.40
N TRP A 156 -13.29 -20.32 -30.10
CA TRP A 156 -12.58 -21.50 -30.62
C TRP A 156 -12.12 -21.36 -32.07
N GLN A 157 -12.65 -20.38 -32.81
CA GLN A 157 -12.27 -20.17 -34.18
C GLN A 157 -10.89 -19.52 -34.29
N HIS A 158 -10.08 -20.03 -35.22
CA HIS A 158 -8.85 -19.42 -35.63
C HIS A 158 -9.08 -18.12 -36.39
N ASN A 159 -8.06 -17.31 -36.53
CA ASN A 159 -8.08 -16.04 -37.28
C ASN A 159 -8.98 -14.94 -36.70
N GLN A 160 -9.14 -14.91 -35.36
CA GLN A 160 -9.93 -13.87 -34.70
C GLN A 160 -9.11 -12.58 -34.52
N SER A 161 -9.30 -11.62 -35.42
CA SER A 161 -8.50 -10.39 -35.49
C SER A 161 -8.61 -9.50 -34.24
N THR A 162 -9.77 -9.49 -33.58
CA THR A 162 -10.05 -8.61 -32.44
C THR A 162 -9.23 -8.96 -31.19
N ARG A 163 -8.86 -10.24 -31.02
CA ARG A 163 -8.02 -10.73 -29.91
C ARG A 163 -6.54 -10.82 -30.23
N ARG A 164 -6.14 -10.64 -31.51
CA ARG A 164 -4.72 -10.65 -31.87
C ARG A 164 -3.96 -9.52 -31.22
N ALA A 165 -2.74 -9.80 -30.79
CA ALA A 165 -1.84 -8.79 -30.26
C ALA A 165 -0.41 -9.04 -30.73
N TYR A 166 0.34 -7.97 -30.84
CA TYR A 166 1.75 -7.96 -31.26
C TYR A 166 2.59 -7.54 -30.07
N PRO A 167 3.70 -8.23 -29.80
CA PRO A 167 4.60 -7.85 -28.71
C PRO A 167 5.45 -6.65 -29.09
N THR A 168 5.80 -5.83 -28.10
CA THR A 168 6.85 -4.82 -28.25
C THR A 168 8.22 -5.49 -28.42
N PRO A 169 9.23 -4.80 -28.98
CA PRO A 169 10.62 -5.31 -29.00
C PRO A 169 11.10 -5.70 -27.59
N TYR A 170 10.77 -4.90 -26.58
CA TYR A 170 11.07 -5.21 -25.19
C TYR A 170 10.44 -6.53 -24.73
N ALA A 171 9.15 -6.73 -24.98
CA ALA A 171 8.46 -7.99 -24.62
C ALA A 171 9.08 -9.22 -25.30
N ILE A 172 9.54 -9.08 -26.56
CA ILE A 172 10.26 -10.14 -27.28
C ILE A 172 11.58 -10.47 -26.56
N LYS A 173 12.36 -9.46 -26.20
CA LYS A 173 13.61 -9.63 -25.44
C LYS A 173 13.36 -10.29 -24.09
N ARG A 174 12.22 -9.98 -23.46
CA ARG A 174 11.79 -10.58 -22.18
C ARG A 174 11.36 -12.05 -22.30
N GLY A 175 11.10 -12.56 -23.51
CA GLY A 175 10.83 -13.98 -23.75
C GLY A 175 9.59 -14.27 -24.59
N VAL A 176 8.75 -13.29 -24.91
CA VAL A 176 7.59 -13.50 -25.81
C VAL A 176 8.07 -13.97 -27.17
N LYS A 177 7.45 -15.05 -27.68
CA LYS A 177 7.80 -15.64 -28.99
C LYS A 177 6.79 -15.23 -30.07
N PRO A 178 7.16 -14.30 -30.97
CA PRO A 178 6.35 -13.98 -32.14
C PRO A 178 6.24 -15.21 -33.06
N ARG A 179 5.06 -15.43 -33.65
CA ARG A 179 4.84 -16.50 -34.63
C ARG A 179 5.38 -16.11 -36.01
N PHE A 180 6.02 -17.06 -36.66
CA PHE A 180 6.58 -16.91 -38.01
C PHE A 180 5.51 -17.17 -39.06
N GLY A 181 4.44 -16.58 -39.16
CA GLY A 181 3.45 -16.73 -40.23
C GLY A 181 3.22 -18.19 -40.75
N GLY A 182 2.02 -18.53 -41.09
CA GLY A 182 1.62 -19.84 -41.56
C GLY A 182 0.12 -20.04 -41.30
N GLN A 183 -0.56 -20.90 -42.06
CA GLN A 183 -2.03 -21.13 -42.03
C GLN A 183 -2.82 -20.38 -40.94
N GLY A 184 -3.15 -19.09 -41.19
CA GLY A 184 -4.00 -18.30 -40.30
C GLY A 184 -3.29 -17.53 -39.16
N ASN A 185 -1.99 -17.70 -38.96
CA ASN A 185 -1.22 -16.92 -38.02
C ASN A 185 -0.59 -15.72 -38.71
N PRO A 186 -0.97 -14.47 -38.41
CA PRO A 186 -0.25 -13.31 -38.92
C PRO A 186 1.20 -13.31 -38.41
N LYS A 187 2.12 -12.97 -39.29
CA LYS A 187 3.53 -12.83 -38.95
C LYS A 187 3.67 -11.80 -37.81
N GLY A 188 4.34 -12.18 -36.74
CA GLY A 188 4.69 -11.30 -35.62
C GLY A 188 3.70 -11.28 -34.45
N SER A 189 2.49 -11.82 -34.58
CA SER A 189 1.55 -11.91 -33.43
C SER A 189 1.98 -12.96 -32.40
N SER A 190 1.56 -12.80 -31.15
CA SER A 190 1.92 -13.71 -30.06
C SER A 190 0.74 -14.06 -29.16
N ALA A 191 0.89 -15.12 -28.38
CA ALA A 191 -0.06 -15.48 -27.34
C ALA A 191 0.11 -14.59 -26.10
N TRP A 192 -0.99 -14.35 -25.37
CA TRP A 192 -0.99 -13.57 -24.14
C TRP A 192 -1.95 -14.15 -23.09
N TRP A 193 -1.66 -13.84 -21.82
CA TRP A 193 -2.40 -14.35 -20.67
C TRP A 193 -3.80 -13.75 -20.54
N THR A 194 -4.73 -14.58 -20.04
CA THR A 194 -6.04 -14.13 -19.53
C THR A 194 -6.10 -14.23 -18.02
N GLY A 195 -7.04 -13.53 -17.40
CA GLY A 195 -7.30 -13.53 -15.97
C GLY A 195 -8.18 -14.69 -15.48
N THR A 196 -8.23 -15.83 -16.18
CA THR A 196 -9.16 -16.91 -15.86
C THR A 196 -8.47 -18.27 -15.81
N LEU A 197 -8.62 -18.98 -14.69
CA LEU A 197 -8.25 -20.39 -14.58
C LEU A 197 -9.20 -21.24 -15.44
N ARG A 198 -8.66 -22.31 -16.05
CA ARG A 198 -9.51 -23.25 -16.79
C ARG A 198 -10.45 -24.03 -15.88
N TYR A 199 -10.01 -24.37 -14.69
CA TYR A 199 -10.76 -25.12 -13.68
C TYR A 199 -10.73 -24.33 -12.37
N LYS A 200 -11.65 -24.61 -11.45
CA LYS A 200 -11.70 -23.97 -10.13
C LYS A 200 -10.41 -24.16 -9.32
N LYS A 201 -9.62 -25.20 -9.67
CA LYS A 201 -8.31 -25.47 -9.09
C LYS A 201 -7.42 -26.12 -10.13
N GLY A 202 -6.15 -25.71 -10.23
CA GLY A 202 -5.16 -26.37 -11.08
C GLY A 202 -4.15 -25.43 -11.73
N LYS A 203 -3.31 -26.00 -12.57
CA LYS A 203 -2.15 -25.35 -13.21
C LYS A 203 -2.42 -24.80 -14.61
N LYS A 204 -3.67 -24.79 -15.06
CA LYS A 204 -4.03 -24.39 -16.42
C LYS A 204 -4.83 -23.10 -16.45
N VAL A 205 -4.38 -22.18 -17.28
CA VAL A 205 -4.94 -20.85 -17.47
C VAL A 205 -5.40 -20.71 -18.93
N TRP A 206 -6.48 -20.00 -19.16
CA TRP A 206 -6.86 -19.62 -20.51
C TRP A 206 -5.87 -18.61 -21.09
N ILE A 207 -5.56 -18.74 -22.36
CA ILE A 207 -4.71 -17.82 -23.12
C ILE A 207 -5.37 -17.43 -24.44
N ALA A 208 -5.16 -16.20 -24.89
CA ALA A 208 -5.43 -15.82 -26.25
C ALA A 208 -4.24 -16.23 -27.12
N GLY A 209 -4.47 -17.08 -28.11
CA GLY A 209 -3.46 -17.54 -29.05
C GLY A 209 -3.02 -16.44 -30.02
N ALA A 210 -1.91 -16.66 -30.71
CA ALA A 210 -1.36 -15.71 -31.68
C ALA A 210 -2.31 -15.41 -32.84
N ASP A 211 -3.20 -16.32 -33.18
CA ASP A 211 -4.25 -16.15 -34.21
C ASP A 211 -5.58 -15.63 -33.64
N GLY A 212 -5.62 -15.36 -32.32
CA GLY A 212 -6.78 -14.82 -31.62
C GLY A 212 -7.81 -15.85 -31.15
N HIS A 213 -7.58 -17.17 -31.36
CA HIS A 213 -8.44 -18.18 -30.71
C HIS A 213 -8.09 -18.30 -29.23
N ILE A 214 -9.04 -18.72 -28.41
CA ILE A 214 -8.77 -18.98 -26.99
C ILE A 214 -8.35 -20.44 -26.82
N SER A 215 -7.22 -20.65 -26.17
CA SER A 215 -6.65 -21.95 -25.87
C SER A 215 -6.21 -22.04 -24.41
N VAL A 216 -5.51 -23.10 -24.04
CA VAL A 216 -5.07 -23.34 -22.66
C VAL A 216 -3.55 -23.42 -22.61
N GLY A 217 -2.99 -22.67 -21.66
CA GLY A 217 -1.57 -22.72 -21.31
C GLY A 217 -1.35 -23.21 -19.87
N PHE A 218 -0.16 -23.76 -19.61
CA PHE A 218 0.30 -23.99 -18.25
C PHE A 218 0.78 -22.68 -17.63
N ALA A 219 0.47 -22.42 -16.37
CA ALA A 219 0.79 -21.21 -15.66
C ALA A 219 2.30 -20.84 -15.69
N GLY A 220 3.18 -21.82 -15.56
CA GLY A 220 4.64 -21.63 -15.58
C GLY A 220 5.28 -21.37 -16.94
N ARG A 221 4.52 -21.18 -18.01
CA ARG A 221 5.09 -20.87 -19.33
C ARG A 221 5.76 -19.50 -19.34
N ILE A 222 6.97 -19.45 -19.89
CA ILE A 222 7.85 -18.27 -19.94
C ILE A 222 7.83 -17.55 -21.30
N ASP A 223 6.92 -17.93 -22.19
CA ASP A 223 6.83 -17.41 -23.56
C ASP A 223 5.47 -16.77 -23.89
N ILE A 224 4.62 -16.60 -22.88
CA ILE A 224 3.31 -15.98 -22.99
C ILE A 224 3.39 -14.52 -22.55
N GLY A 225 2.85 -13.64 -23.37
CA GLY A 225 2.91 -12.21 -23.16
C GLY A 225 1.91 -11.68 -22.12
N VAL A 226 2.22 -10.52 -21.59
CA VAL A 226 1.37 -9.76 -20.68
C VAL A 226 0.74 -8.60 -21.44
N ARG A 227 -0.59 -8.55 -21.46
CA ARG A 227 -1.41 -7.54 -22.11
C ARG A 227 -2.42 -7.02 -21.10
N PRO A 228 -2.07 -5.97 -20.33
CA PRO A 228 -2.89 -5.49 -19.22
C PRO A 228 -4.13 -4.73 -19.70
N ALA A 229 -5.16 -4.76 -18.85
CA ALA A 229 -6.31 -3.89 -18.90
C ALA A 229 -6.34 -2.99 -17.66
N MET A 230 -7.01 -1.85 -17.75
CA MET A 230 -7.30 -0.95 -16.64
C MET A 230 -8.65 -0.27 -16.82
N THR A 231 -9.21 0.27 -15.76
CA THR A 231 -10.37 1.16 -15.81
C THR A 231 -9.94 2.56 -15.39
N ILE A 232 -10.33 3.58 -16.13
CA ILE A 232 -10.07 4.98 -15.78
C ILE A 232 -11.36 5.74 -15.58
N ASP A 233 -11.34 6.69 -14.63
CA ASP A 233 -12.41 7.66 -14.45
C ASP A 233 -12.22 8.82 -15.45
N THR A 234 -13.10 8.89 -16.46
CA THR A 234 -13.04 9.91 -17.50
C THR A 234 -13.43 11.30 -16.99
N ALA A 235 -14.07 11.40 -15.82
CA ALA A 235 -14.34 12.68 -15.19
C ALA A 235 -13.06 13.35 -14.68
N LYS A 236 -12.04 12.57 -14.34
CA LYS A 236 -10.75 13.03 -13.81
C LYS A 236 -9.73 13.40 -14.89
N ILE A 237 -10.03 13.21 -16.16
CA ILE A 237 -9.10 13.49 -17.26
C ILE A 237 -9.69 14.44 -18.30
N SER A 238 -8.81 15.17 -18.98
CA SER A 238 -9.15 16.00 -20.13
C SER A 238 -8.39 15.53 -21.37
N ILE A 239 -9.08 15.48 -22.52
CA ILE A 239 -8.41 15.27 -23.80
C ILE A 239 -7.76 16.59 -24.22
N ILE A 240 -6.45 16.57 -24.44
CA ILE A 240 -5.69 17.75 -24.86
C ILE A 240 -5.35 17.75 -26.34
N SER A 241 -5.30 16.57 -26.97
CA SER A 241 -5.07 16.44 -28.43
C SER A 241 -5.43 15.04 -28.93
N GLY A 242 -5.32 14.81 -30.24
CA GLY A 242 -5.59 13.54 -30.90
C GLY A 242 -7.03 13.40 -31.38
N GLN A 243 -7.25 12.45 -32.30
CA GLN A 243 -8.57 12.15 -32.91
C GLN A 243 -9.19 10.85 -32.35
N GLY A 244 -8.49 10.17 -31.43
CA GLY A 244 -8.92 8.90 -30.87
C GLY A 244 -8.83 7.73 -31.85
N THR A 245 -8.08 7.87 -32.93
CA THR A 245 -7.76 6.77 -33.86
C THR A 245 -6.49 6.04 -33.38
N LYS A 246 -6.21 4.87 -33.96
CA LYS A 246 -4.99 4.14 -33.62
C LYS A 246 -3.71 4.91 -33.96
N ASP A 247 -3.73 5.62 -35.09
CA ASP A 247 -2.56 6.38 -35.59
C ASP A 247 -2.50 7.78 -34.98
N ASP A 248 -3.58 8.27 -34.39
CA ASP A 248 -3.70 9.55 -33.70
C ASP A 248 -4.59 9.39 -32.44
N PRO A 249 -4.07 8.68 -31.39
CA PRO A 249 -4.83 8.43 -30.18
C PRO A 249 -5.09 9.70 -29.38
N PHE A 250 -6.13 9.73 -28.59
CA PHE A 250 -6.37 10.81 -27.63
C PHE A 250 -5.19 10.91 -26.65
N ILE A 251 -4.63 12.07 -26.51
CA ILE A 251 -3.67 12.42 -25.48
C ILE A 251 -4.43 13.10 -24.36
N VAL A 252 -4.22 12.64 -23.12
CA VAL A 252 -4.96 13.11 -21.95
C VAL A 252 -4.05 13.65 -20.87
N GLU A 253 -4.61 14.56 -20.09
CA GLU A 253 -4.02 15.05 -18.84
C GLU A 253 -5.02 14.87 -17.69
N TYR A 254 -4.50 14.81 -16.46
CA TYR A 254 -5.30 14.81 -15.26
C TYR A 254 -5.89 16.19 -15.02
N LYS A 255 -7.20 16.24 -14.74
CA LYS A 255 -7.86 17.49 -14.33
C LYS A 255 -7.41 17.82 -12.91
N SER A 256 -6.48 18.76 -12.74
CA SER A 256 -6.16 19.26 -11.42
C SER A 256 -7.42 19.93 -10.82
N GLU A 257 -7.84 19.50 -9.66
CA GLU A 257 -8.94 20.12 -8.92
C GLU A 257 -8.55 21.52 -8.41
N SER A 258 -8.45 22.49 -9.30
CA SER A 258 -8.29 23.90 -8.91
C SER A 258 -9.52 24.47 -8.18
N ALA A 259 -10.63 23.72 -8.13
CA ALA A 259 -11.87 24.13 -7.47
C ALA A 259 -11.98 23.67 -6.00
N PHE A 260 -11.16 22.70 -5.56
CA PHE A 260 -11.24 22.18 -4.18
C PHE A 260 -10.54 23.11 -3.18
N THR A 261 -9.46 23.74 -3.58
CA THR A 261 -8.68 24.66 -2.74
C THR A 261 -9.47 25.93 -2.39
N GLN A 262 -10.36 26.38 -3.27
CA GLN A 262 -11.14 27.61 -3.04
C GLN A 262 -12.34 27.42 -2.10
N LYS A 263 -12.88 26.20 -1.99
CA LYS A 263 -14.01 25.91 -1.10
C LYS A 263 -13.60 25.75 0.38
N TYR A 264 -12.36 25.34 0.63
CA TYR A 264 -11.82 25.21 2.00
C TYR A 264 -11.26 26.53 2.55
N LEU A 265 -10.80 27.43 1.70
CA LEU A 265 -10.40 28.79 2.12
C LEU A 265 -11.59 29.65 2.58
N CYS A 266 -12.80 29.44 2.03
CA CYS A 266 -14.00 30.18 2.42
C CYS A 266 -14.64 29.67 3.72
N ILE A 267 -14.31 28.47 4.20
CA ILE A 267 -14.85 27.93 5.47
C ILE A 267 -13.95 28.32 6.66
N ALA A 268 -12.66 28.56 6.42
CA ALA A 268 -11.73 29.01 7.45
C ALA A 268 -11.93 30.47 7.88
N GLU A 269 -12.58 31.30 7.07
CA GLU A 269 -12.87 32.71 7.43
C GLU A 269 -14.19 32.93 8.23
N ALA A 270 -15.03 31.89 8.39
CA ALA A 270 -16.35 32.02 9.00
C ALA A 270 -16.49 31.56 10.46
N THR A 271 -15.42 31.01 11.09
CA THR A 271 -15.50 30.48 12.47
C THR A 271 -14.45 31.03 13.43
N ALA A 272 -13.80 32.15 13.11
CA ALA A 272 -12.92 32.85 14.04
C ALA A 272 -13.69 33.91 14.83
N ALA A 273 -14.59 33.50 15.73
CA ALA A 273 -15.12 34.35 16.77
C ALA A 273 -15.29 33.54 18.06
N ASP A 274 -14.53 33.97 19.07
CA ASP A 274 -14.69 33.73 20.49
C ASP A 274 -14.42 32.31 21.05
N VAL A 275 -13.15 31.97 21.24
CA VAL A 275 -12.71 31.25 22.45
C VAL A 275 -11.40 31.88 22.95
N ASP A 276 -11.54 32.57 24.08
CA ASP A 276 -10.43 33.13 24.84
C ASP A 276 -9.60 31.96 25.43
N TYR A 277 -8.40 31.74 24.91
CA TYR A 277 -7.48 30.77 25.42
C TYR A 277 -6.35 31.48 26.17
N ASP A 278 -6.21 31.12 27.44
CA ASP A 278 -5.22 31.63 28.37
C ASP A 278 -3.81 31.59 27.78
N SER A 279 -3.13 32.70 27.82
CA SER A 279 -1.92 33.06 27.08
C SER A 279 -0.59 32.60 27.74
N GLU A 280 -0.53 31.43 28.39
CA GLU A 280 0.73 30.95 29.01
C GLU A 280 1.41 29.76 28.30
N SER A 281 0.87 29.21 27.21
CA SER A 281 1.52 28.14 26.41
C SER A 281 2.21 28.61 25.12
N ASN A 282 2.38 29.91 24.91
CA ASN A 282 2.97 30.51 23.71
C ASN A 282 4.51 30.57 23.76
N GLN A 283 5.20 29.42 23.99
CA GLN A 283 6.63 29.30 23.74
C GLN A 283 6.90 28.05 22.93
N ALA A 284 6.81 28.14 21.59
CA ALA A 284 7.55 27.29 20.64
C ALA A 284 7.07 27.42 19.20
N LYS A 285 6.97 28.62 18.64
CA LYS A 285 6.96 28.78 17.18
C LYS A 285 8.39 28.63 16.67
N GLY A 286 8.65 27.54 15.93
CA GLY A 286 9.96 27.24 15.35
C GLY A 286 10.55 25.91 15.82
N GLN A 287 9.77 24.94 16.27
CA GLN A 287 10.25 23.64 16.75
C GLN A 287 9.85 22.50 15.81
N GLU A 288 10.82 21.64 15.56
CA GLU A 288 10.64 20.33 14.98
C GLU A 288 9.93 19.41 15.99
N MET A 289 8.96 18.60 15.51
CA MET A 289 8.35 17.51 16.26
C MET A 289 8.76 16.19 15.63
N VAL A 290 9.31 15.28 16.44
CA VAL A 290 9.76 13.96 16.00
C VAL A 290 8.87 12.89 16.58
N LEU A 291 8.19 12.14 15.71
CA LEU A 291 7.36 10.99 16.06
C LEU A 291 8.07 9.71 15.66
N SER A 292 8.34 8.81 16.62
CA SER A 292 8.97 7.52 16.36
C SER A 292 7.94 6.40 16.32
N PHE A 293 8.12 5.49 15.36
CA PHE A 293 7.29 4.30 15.18
C PHE A 293 8.19 3.07 15.24
N ILE A 294 7.88 2.13 16.12
CA ILE A 294 8.61 0.86 16.24
C ILE A 294 7.70 -0.32 15.93
N GLY A 295 8.28 -1.51 15.79
CA GLY A 295 7.56 -2.71 15.41
C GLY A 295 6.79 -3.40 16.54
N ASP A 296 6.46 -4.67 16.32
CA ASP A 296 5.67 -5.48 17.24
C ASP A 296 6.43 -5.73 18.55
N LEU A 297 5.75 -5.47 19.68
CA LEU A 297 6.24 -5.68 21.02
C LEU A 297 5.48 -6.85 21.69
N SER A 298 6.13 -8.01 21.82
CA SER A 298 5.69 -9.06 22.76
C SER A 298 6.62 -9.01 23.98
N ILE A 299 6.31 -8.12 24.94
CA ILE A 299 7.03 -7.99 26.21
C ILE A 299 6.60 -9.07 27.21
N GLY A 300 6.59 -10.31 26.76
CA GLY A 300 6.22 -11.52 27.47
C GLY A 300 6.61 -12.72 26.63
N ASP A 301 6.07 -13.89 26.93
CA ASP A 301 6.40 -15.11 26.23
C ASP A 301 5.15 -15.88 25.83
N ALA A 302 5.26 -16.83 24.87
CA ALA A 302 4.25 -17.85 24.70
C ALA A 302 4.20 -18.74 25.93
N THR A 303 2.99 -19.14 26.32
CA THR A 303 2.76 -19.93 27.54
C THR A 303 3.64 -21.19 27.63
N GLN A 304 3.97 -21.81 26.50
CA GLN A 304 4.81 -23.01 26.43
C GLN A 304 6.32 -22.75 26.56
N SER A 305 6.78 -21.52 26.33
CA SER A 305 8.22 -21.17 26.39
C SER A 305 8.60 -20.35 27.62
N ARG A 306 7.64 -19.87 28.39
CA ARG A 306 7.80 -18.96 29.54
C ARG A 306 8.73 -19.52 30.65
N ALA A 307 8.71 -20.82 30.87
CA ALA A 307 9.53 -21.46 31.91
C ALA A 307 11.00 -21.63 31.50
N SER A 308 11.38 -21.30 30.27
CA SER A 308 12.78 -21.36 29.81
C SER A 308 13.64 -20.31 30.49
N ALA A 309 14.87 -20.68 30.90
CA ALA A 309 15.85 -19.71 31.40
C ALA A 309 16.23 -18.65 30.36
N ALA A 310 16.04 -18.93 29.08
CA ALA A 310 16.24 -18.00 27.97
C ALA A 310 14.94 -17.32 27.52
N SER A 311 13.85 -17.36 28.29
CA SER A 311 12.62 -16.61 28.02
C SER A 311 12.82 -15.13 28.32
N LEU A 312 12.04 -14.26 27.65
CA LEU A 312 12.07 -12.83 27.92
C LEU A 312 11.67 -12.54 29.38
N THR A 313 10.67 -13.26 29.90
CA THR A 313 10.27 -13.21 31.31
C THR A 313 11.46 -13.46 32.24
N SER A 314 12.28 -14.48 31.98
CA SER A 314 13.47 -14.77 32.79
C SER A 314 14.54 -13.67 32.68
N VAL A 315 14.77 -13.16 31.47
CA VAL A 315 15.72 -12.07 31.22
C VAL A 315 15.30 -10.77 31.94
N ILE A 316 14.02 -10.39 31.83
CA ILE A 316 13.51 -9.19 32.53
C ILE A 316 13.63 -9.35 34.06
N ASN A 317 13.27 -10.53 34.60
CA ASN A 317 13.39 -10.79 36.03
C ASN A 317 14.86 -10.74 36.53
N GLU A 318 15.84 -11.08 35.69
CA GLU A 318 17.27 -11.07 36.05
C GLU A 318 17.90 -9.69 35.82
N LYS A 319 17.56 -9.01 34.70
CA LYS A 319 18.27 -7.81 34.24
C LYS A 319 17.52 -6.50 34.50
N GLY A 320 16.24 -6.56 34.85
CA GLY A 320 15.37 -5.41 35.07
C GLY A 320 14.56 -4.99 33.83
N TYR A 321 13.59 -4.12 34.04
CA TYR A 321 12.61 -3.71 33.02
C TYR A 321 13.22 -2.85 31.90
N GLY A 322 14.22 -2.03 32.20
CA GLY A 322 14.91 -1.22 31.19
C GLY A 322 15.84 -2.01 30.26
N TRP A 323 16.14 -3.29 30.59
CA TRP A 323 17.07 -4.09 29.80
C TRP A 323 16.67 -4.22 28.33
N PRO A 324 15.41 -4.56 27.97
CA PRO A 324 15.07 -4.81 26.57
C PRO A 324 15.31 -3.61 25.65
N PHE A 325 15.20 -2.40 26.14
CA PHE A 325 15.43 -1.17 25.35
C PHE A 325 16.83 -0.56 25.52
N SER A 326 17.71 -1.12 26.37
CA SER A 326 18.93 -0.47 26.83
C SER A 326 19.93 -0.09 25.73
N LEU A 327 19.90 -0.69 24.53
CA LEU A 327 20.80 -0.36 23.44
C LEU A 327 20.25 0.72 22.50
N ILE A 328 18.95 1.04 22.59
CA ILE A 328 18.28 1.97 21.66
C ILE A 328 17.44 3.03 22.37
N ALA A 329 17.39 3.00 23.70
CA ALA A 329 16.54 3.89 24.49
C ALA A 329 16.79 5.39 24.22
N ASP A 330 18.03 5.76 23.87
CA ASP A 330 18.36 7.16 23.57
C ASP A 330 17.60 7.70 22.36
N TYR A 331 17.30 6.85 21.36
CA TYR A 331 16.48 7.27 20.22
C TYR A 331 15.05 7.60 20.61
N LEU A 332 14.46 6.80 21.53
CA LEU A 332 13.06 6.90 21.93
C LEU A 332 12.84 7.91 23.09
N LYS A 333 13.91 8.23 23.85
CA LYS A 333 13.85 9.24 24.92
C LYS A 333 14.20 10.65 24.45
N ASN A 334 14.78 10.77 23.26
CA ASN A 334 15.13 12.05 22.65
C ASN A 334 14.18 12.46 21.51
N ASP A 335 13.20 11.63 21.17
CA ASP A 335 12.09 12.03 20.33
C ASP A 335 10.99 12.74 21.14
N ASP A 336 9.88 13.07 20.52
CA ASP A 336 8.76 13.74 21.19
C ASP A 336 7.62 12.78 21.52
N TYR A 337 7.49 11.65 20.78
CA TYR A 337 6.45 10.66 21.04
C TYR A 337 6.71 9.35 20.30
N THR A 338 6.76 8.25 21.03
CA THR A 338 7.02 6.91 20.49
C THR A 338 5.79 6.04 20.47
N PHE A 339 5.47 5.49 19.29
CA PHE A 339 4.38 4.57 19.02
C PHE A 339 4.87 3.11 18.96
N ALA A 340 4.17 2.20 19.62
CA ALA A 340 4.44 0.76 19.58
C ALA A 340 3.16 -0.09 19.44
N ASN A 341 3.26 -1.28 18.83
CA ASN A 341 2.17 -2.26 18.81
C ASN A 341 2.38 -3.29 19.94
N LEU A 342 1.52 -3.27 20.94
CA LEU A 342 1.60 -4.19 22.08
C LEU A 342 0.94 -5.53 21.73
N GLU A 343 1.74 -6.48 21.26
CA GLU A 343 1.28 -7.79 20.79
C GLU A 343 1.43 -8.87 21.86
N VAL A 344 0.87 -8.61 23.04
CA VAL A 344 0.86 -9.50 24.19
C VAL A 344 -0.26 -9.11 25.13
N VAL A 345 -0.78 -10.05 25.91
CA VAL A 345 -1.74 -9.77 26.99
C VAL A 345 -0.98 -9.66 28.31
N LEU A 346 -1.11 -8.51 28.98
CA LEU A 346 -0.60 -8.31 30.34
C LEU A 346 -1.67 -8.75 31.34
N THR A 347 -1.47 -9.89 31.97
CA THR A 347 -2.45 -10.45 32.93
C THR A 347 -1.81 -11.54 33.80
N GLU A 348 -2.34 -11.72 35.01
CA GLU A 348 -2.05 -12.88 35.87
C GLU A 348 -3.04 -14.03 35.70
N ARG A 349 -4.02 -13.91 34.79
CA ARG A 349 -5.12 -14.87 34.63
C ARG A 349 -4.77 -15.98 33.64
N GLU A 350 -3.70 -16.73 33.87
CA GLU A 350 -3.27 -17.82 32.98
C GLU A 350 -4.37 -18.89 32.73
N ASN A 351 -5.27 -19.07 33.70
CA ASN A 351 -6.40 -20.00 33.63
C ASN A 351 -7.47 -19.59 32.60
N LEU A 352 -7.43 -18.35 32.09
CA LEU A 352 -8.34 -17.85 31.05
C LEU A 352 -7.80 -18.03 29.64
N LYS A 353 -6.72 -18.79 29.45
CA LYS A 353 -6.14 -19.05 28.14
C LYS A 353 -7.21 -19.48 27.13
N ALA A 354 -7.26 -18.80 25.98
CA ALA A 354 -8.19 -19.10 24.91
C ALA A 354 -7.95 -20.51 24.33
N LYS A 355 -9.04 -21.23 24.07
CA LYS A 355 -8.97 -22.56 23.48
C LYS A 355 -8.62 -22.49 22.00
N ASN A 356 -7.90 -23.48 21.51
CA ASN A 356 -7.53 -23.63 20.08
C ASN A 356 -6.58 -22.55 19.51
N ILE A 357 -5.90 -21.78 20.37
CA ILE A 357 -4.81 -20.89 19.96
C ILE A 357 -3.48 -21.56 20.30
N LEU A 358 -2.65 -21.77 19.29
CA LEU A 358 -1.36 -22.46 19.43
C LEU A 358 -0.39 -21.66 20.29
N TYR A 359 -0.24 -20.37 19.98
CA TYR A 359 0.63 -19.45 20.69
C TYR A 359 -0.21 -18.39 21.41
N CYS A 360 -0.36 -18.52 22.73
CA CYS A 360 -0.93 -17.47 23.56
C CYS A 360 0.21 -16.69 24.21
N LEU A 361 0.30 -15.42 23.92
CA LEU A 361 1.33 -14.52 24.42
C LEU A 361 0.86 -13.87 25.73
N ILE A 362 1.69 -13.96 26.76
CA ILE A 362 1.40 -13.46 28.11
C ILE A 362 2.61 -12.77 28.71
N GLY A 363 2.40 -11.58 29.26
CA GLY A 363 3.33 -10.86 30.12
C GLY A 363 2.74 -10.64 31.49
N LYS A 364 3.58 -10.43 32.50
CA LYS A 364 3.13 -10.05 33.84
C LYS A 364 2.65 -8.60 33.86
N HIS A 365 1.85 -8.23 34.87
CA HIS A 365 1.36 -6.86 35.00
C HIS A 365 2.51 -5.84 35.17
N GLU A 366 3.56 -6.17 35.93
CA GLU A 366 4.71 -5.29 36.10
C GLU A 366 5.53 -5.04 34.83
N PHE A 367 5.31 -5.82 33.74
CA PHE A 367 6.04 -5.64 32.49
C PHE A 367 5.63 -4.39 31.71
N VAL A 368 4.58 -3.70 32.13
CA VAL A 368 4.30 -2.34 31.65
C VAL A 368 5.51 -1.40 31.87
N GLN A 369 6.33 -1.66 32.91
CA GLN A 369 7.55 -0.89 33.18
C GLN A 369 8.60 -1.03 32.07
N VAL A 370 8.58 -2.12 31.28
CA VAL A 370 9.43 -2.25 30.09
C VAL A 370 9.13 -1.14 29.09
N LEU A 371 7.86 -0.80 28.93
CA LEU A 371 7.43 0.27 28.01
C LEU A 371 7.87 1.65 28.55
N THR A 372 7.55 1.94 29.81
CA THR A 372 7.82 3.26 30.41
C THR A 372 9.32 3.53 30.57
N GLU A 373 10.13 2.53 30.99
CA GLU A 373 11.58 2.67 31.07
C GLU A 373 12.23 2.71 29.67
N GLY A 374 11.57 2.11 28.65
CA GLY A 374 12.00 2.07 27.27
C GLY A 374 11.80 3.38 26.50
N GLY A 375 10.97 4.30 26.99
CA GLY A 375 10.60 5.54 26.29
C GLY A 375 9.45 5.35 25.30
N VAL A 376 8.56 4.38 25.54
CA VAL A 376 7.33 4.21 24.75
C VAL A 376 6.24 5.07 25.37
N ASP A 377 5.53 5.88 24.56
CA ASP A 377 4.50 6.82 25.03
C ASP A 377 3.09 6.31 24.78
N VAL A 378 2.90 5.57 23.70
CA VAL A 378 1.57 5.05 23.32
C VAL A 378 1.66 3.66 22.70
N VAL A 379 0.66 2.83 23.00
CA VAL A 379 0.56 1.50 22.40
C VAL A 379 -0.77 1.28 21.67
N ASN A 380 -0.68 0.70 20.46
CA ASN A 380 -1.82 0.04 19.86
C ASN A 380 -2.04 -1.30 20.57
N THR A 381 -3.28 -1.55 21.05
CA THR A 381 -3.61 -2.77 21.80
C THR A 381 -4.39 -3.79 20.95
N VAL A 382 -4.57 -3.53 19.66
CA VAL A 382 -5.45 -4.34 18.80
C VAL A 382 -4.65 -5.12 17.76
N ASN A 383 -4.56 -6.43 18.01
CA ASN A 383 -3.89 -7.41 17.17
C ASN A 383 -4.52 -8.80 17.35
N ASN A 384 -3.99 -9.83 16.68
CA ASN A 384 -4.47 -11.20 16.78
C ASN A 384 -4.26 -11.84 18.16
N HIS A 385 -3.39 -11.26 19.01
CA HIS A 385 -3.10 -11.75 20.35
C HIS A 385 -3.87 -11.05 21.47
N SER A 386 -4.59 -9.97 21.19
CA SER A 386 -5.33 -9.17 22.20
C SER A 386 -6.26 -10.00 23.12
N TYR A 387 -6.86 -11.07 22.59
CA TYR A 387 -7.78 -11.94 23.30
C TYR A 387 -7.22 -13.32 23.63
N ASN A 388 -5.91 -13.49 23.67
CA ASN A 388 -5.30 -14.78 24.05
C ASN A 388 -5.74 -15.28 25.42
N PHE A 389 -6.17 -14.38 26.30
CA PHE A 389 -6.70 -14.66 27.65
C PHE A 389 -8.12 -14.11 27.83
N THR A 390 -8.94 -14.19 26.78
CA THR A 390 -10.32 -13.73 26.73
C THR A 390 -10.46 -12.20 26.89
N GLU A 391 -11.68 -11.72 26.91
CA GLU A 391 -12.00 -10.30 27.18
C GLU A 391 -11.46 -9.83 28.54
N LYS A 392 -11.46 -10.71 29.55
CA LYS A 392 -10.96 -10.34 30.88
C LYS A 392 -9.47 -10.10 30.91
N GLY A 393 -8.67 -10.92 30.19
CA GLY A 393 -7.23 -10.68 30.05
C GLY A 393 -6.94 -9.41 29.24
N TYR A 394 -7.74 -9.13 28.22
CA TYR A 394 -7.63 -7.87 27.50
C TYR A 394 -7.96 -6.66 28.39
N GLN A 395 -9.02 -6.73 29.20
CA GLN A 395 -9.35 -5.68 30.16
C GLN A 395 -8.24 -5.48 31.20
N ASP A 396 -7.67 -6.58 31.75
CA ASP A 396 -6.51 -6.47 32.64
C ASP A 396 -5.37 -5.66 31.97
N THR A 397 -5.11 -5.90 30.66
CA THR A 397 -4.09 -5.13 29.91
C THR A 397 -4.42 -3.64 29.87
N LEU A 398 -5.66 -3.26 29.57
CA LEU A 398 -6.09 -1.86 29.54
C LEU A 398 -5.96 -1.22 30.93
N ASP A 399 -6.45 -1.90 31.99
CA ASP A 399 -6.37 -1.40 33.37
C ASP A 399 -4.92 -1.20 33.83
N ILE A 400 -3.99 -2.08 33.40
CA ILE A 400 -2.55 -1.98 33.69
C ILE A 400 -1.93 -0.77 32.96
N LEU A 401 -2.28 -0.55 31.68
CA LEU A 401 -1.80 0.60 30.92
C LEU A 401 -2.31 1.91 31.53
N ASP A 402 -3.60 1.97 31.89
CA ASP A 402 -4.22 3.11 32.56
C ASP A 402 -3.54 3.42 33.91
N ALA A 403 -3.29 2.40 34.72
CA ALA A 403 -2.64 2.55 36.01
C ALA A 403 -1.18 3.03 35.89
N ALA A 404 -0.51 2.73 34.78
CA ALA A 404 0.83 3.18 34.46
C ALA A 404 0.87 4.57 33.78
N GLY A 405 -0.30 5.16 33.48
CA GLY A 405 -0.40 6.40 32.71
C GLY A 405 0.04 6.26 31.26
N MET A 406 0.04 5.04 30.71
CA MET A 406 0.42 4.75 29.34
C MET A 406 -0.74 4.98 28.39
N ASN A 407 -0.57 5.87 27.43
CA ASN A 407 -1.57 6.06 26.39
C ASN A 407 -1.78 4.79 25.57
N HIS A 408 -3.03 4.50 25.23
CA HIS A 408 -3.35 3.36 24.39
C HIS A 408 -4.56 3.61 23.50
N PHE A 409 -4.65 2.87 22.41
CA PHE A 409 -5.75 2.95 21.45
C PHE A 409 -5.96 1.61 20.73
N GLY A 410 -7.08 1.50 20.06
CA GLY A 410 -7.40 0.36 19.21
C GLY A 410 -8.88 0.02 19.22
N THR A 411 -9.38 -0.50 18.10
CA THR A 411 -10.76 -0.92 17.95
C THR A 411 -10.83 -2.42 17.78
N ASN A 412 -11.53 -3.08 18.70
CA ASN A 412 -11.78 -4.51 18.64
C ASN A 412 -13.06 -4.83 17.90
N LYS A 413 -13.03 -5.90 17.07
CA LYS A 413 -14.21 -6.42 16.39
C LYS A 413 -14.98 -7.39 17.28
N PRO A 414 -16.33 -7.44 17.19
CA PRO A 414 -17.09 -8.56 17.68
C PRO A 414 -16.69 -9.85 16.93
N GLY A 415 -16.46 -10.92 17.65
CA GLY A 415 -16.04 -12.22 17.09
C GLY A 415 -14.86 -12.77 17.86
N SER A 416 -14.58 -14.06 17.80
CA SER A 416 -13.54 -14.72 18.61
C SER A 416 -13.64 -14.49 20.13
N GLY A 417 -14.88 -14.29 20.66
CA GLY A 417 -15.15 -14.21 22.11
C GLY A 417 -15.53 -12.84 22.65
N ASN A 418 -15.49 -11.78 21.83
CA ASN A 418 -15.99 -10.46 22.25
C ASN A 418 -17.39 -10.18 21.66
N PRO A 419 -18.43 -9.99 22.50
CA PRO A 419 -19.78 -9.67 22.03
C PRO A 419 -19.95 -8.19 21.66
N GLN A 420 -19.03 -7.30 22.02
CA GLN A 420 -19.13 -5.86 21.80
C GLN A 420 -17.89 -5.32 21.10
N GLU A 421 -18.10 -4.38 20.15
CA GLU A 421 -17.04 -3.58 19.56
C GLU A 421 -16.61 -2.52 20.59
N THR A 422 -15.37 -2.61 21.06
CA THR A 422 -14.75 -1.53 21.83
C THR A 422 -14.04 -0.60 20.87
N ASP A 423 -14.34 0.68 20.93
CA ASP A 423 -13.78 1.70 20.05
C ASP A 423 -12.98 2.70 20.89
N ILE A 424 -11.69 2.44 21.03
CA ILE A 424 -10.78 3.31 21.77
C ILE A 424 -10.00 4.14 20.75
N LEU A 425 -10.40 5.40 20.60
CA LEU A 425 -9.63 6.38 19.85
C LEU A 425 -8.60 7.02 20.80
N GLY A 426 -7.33 7.02 20.38
CA GLY A 426 -6.27 7.69 21.13
C GLY A 426 -6.19 9.17 20.75
N ILE A 427 -5.84 10.02 21.73
CA ILE A 427 -5.53 11.43 21.51
C ILE A 427 -4.32 11.79 22.35
N ALA A 428 -3.38 12.52 21.75
CA ALA A 428 -2.24 13.13 22.43
C ALA A 428 -2.04 14.58 21.96
N GLU A 429 -1.50 15.42 22.82
CA GLU A 429 -1.08 16.78 22.48
C GLU A 429 0.43 16.91 22.65
N ILE A 430 1.12 17.09 21.53
CA ILE A 430 2.59 17.13 21.49
C ILE A 430 3.02 18.41 20.80
N LYS A 431 3.75 19.26 21.51
CA LYS A 431 4.21 20.58 21.01
C LYS A 431 3.08 21.43 20.39
N GLY A 432 1.89 21.39 20.99
CA GLY A 432 0.71 22.11 20.52
C GLY A 432 0.00 21.47 19.33
N VAL A 433 0.43 20.28 18.89
CA VAL A 433 -0.24 19.50 17.84
C VAL A 433 -1.10 18.42 18.47
N ARG A 434 -2.39 18.39 18.11
CA ARG A 434 -3.32 17.36 18.55
C ARG A 434 -3.29 16.19 17.59
N ILE A 435 -2.83 15.04 18.06
CA ILE A 435 -2.65 13.81 17.30
C ILE A 435 -3.76 12.84 17.64
N GLY A 436 -4.54 12.45 16.64
CA GLY A 436 -5.56 11.42 16.75
C GLY A 436 -5.03 10.05 16.33
N MET A 437 -5.47 8.99 16.99
CA MET A 437 -5.02 7.63 16.74
C MET A 437 -6.20 6.67 16.60
N VAL A 438 -6.16 5.83 15.56
CA VAL A 438 -7.13 4.76 15.34
C VAL A 438 -6.40 3.47 14.99
N GLY A 439 -6.83 2.34 15.55
CA GLY A 439 -6.24 1.04 15.29
C GLY A 439 -7.29 0.00 14.93
N LEU A 440 -6.93 -0.96 14.05
CA LEU A 440 -7.80 -2.07 13.67
C LEU A 440 -6.98 -3.33 13.33
N SER A 441 -7.44 -4.48 13.84
CA SER A 441 -6.86 -5.79 13.53
C SER A 441 -7.62 -6.47 12.40
N TYR A 442 -6.89 -7.08 11.46
CA TYR A 442 -7.42 -7.77 10.27
C TYR A 442 -8.52 -6.98 9.56
N PRO A 443 -8.22 -5.75 9.12
CA PRO A 443 -9.20 -4.97 8.38
C PRO A 443 -9.56 -5.70 7.09
N ASP A 444 -10.86 -5.80 6.82
CA ASP A 444 -11.39 -6.17 5.52
C ASP A 444 -11.73 -4.89 4.76
N GLU A 445 -11.15 -4.71 3.59
CA GLU A 445 -11.29 -3.46 2.83
C GLU A 445 -12.77 -3.11 2.56
N LYS A 446 -13.57 -4.09 2.14
CA LYS A 446 -14.98 -3.83 1.79
C LYS A 446 -15.85 -3.58 3.03
N ARG A 447 -15.58 -4.30 4.13
CA ARG A 447 -16.40 -4.25 5.35
C ARG A 447 -16.01 -3.12 6.28
N ASP A 448 -14.69 -2.92 6.47
CA ASP A 448 -14.20 -2.10 7.57
C ASP A 448 -13.77 -0.68 7.12
N TYR A 449 -13.58 -0.44 5.79
CA TYR A 449 -13.20 0.87 5.28
C TYR A 449 -14.13 1.98 5.77
N LYS A 450 -15.45 1.79 5.64
CA LYS A 450 -16.44 2.80 6.07
C LYS A 450 -16.38 3.12 7.57
N LYS A 451 -16.03 2.13 8.38
CA LYS A 451 -15.86 2.32 9.83
C LYS A 451 -14.58 3.12 10.13
N LEU A 452 -13.47 2.77 9.49
CA LEU A 452 -12.22 3.49 9.63
C LEU A 452 -12.34 4.93 9.12
N GLU A 453 -12.96 5.13 7.95
CA GLU A 453 -13.26 6.45 7.40
C GLU A 453 -14.06 7.30 8.40
N ALA A 454 -15.12 6.76 8.99
CA ALA A 454 -15.93 7.47 9.98
C ALA A 454 -15.12 7.86 11.23
N ARG A 455 -14.20 6.99 11.70
CA ARG A 455 -13.34 7.29 12.85
C ARG A 455 -12.30 8.35 12.54
N ILE A 456 -11.68 8.28 11.36
CA ILE A 456 -10.73 9.31 10.90
C ILE A 456 -11.45 10.67 10.82
N LYS A 457 -12.64 10.71 10.23
CA LYS A 457 -13.45 11.94 10.19
C LYS A 457 -13.83 12.44 11.59
N LYS A 458 -14.20 11.54 12.49
CA LYS A 458 -14.48 11.90 13.89
C LYS A 458 -13.27 12.55 14.56
N LEU A 459 -12.07 11.98 14.38
CA LEU A 459 -10.83 12.55 14.90
C LEU A 459 -10.56 13.95 14.31
N ARG A 460 -10.80 14.13 13.00
CA ARG A 460 -10.60 15.41 12.31
C ARG A 460 -11.64 16.45 12.69
N ASP A 461 -12.91 16.11 12.50
CA ASP A 461 -14.02 17.08 12.44
C ASP A 461 -14.62 17.36 13.82
N GLU A 462 -14.66 16.35 14.71
CA GLU A 462 -15.27 16.47 16.03
C GLU A 462 -14.22 16.67 17.13
N MET A 463 -13.03 16.04 16.98
CA MET A 463 -11.98 16.05 17.99
C MET A 463 -10.83 17.00 17.65
N ASN A 464 -10.90 17.68 16.50
CA ASN A 464 -9.95 18.71 16.03
C ASN A 464 -8.49 18.22 15.98
N CYS A 465 -8.26 16.96 15.60
CA CYS A 465 -6.90 16.43 15.48
C CYS A 465 -6.21 16.96 14.21
N GLN A 466 -5.05 17.57 14.36
CA GLN A 466 -4.24 18.11 13.28
C GLN A 466 -3.42 17.03 12.56
N LEU A 467 -3.10 15.92 13.23
CA LEU A 467 -2.53 14.70 12.65
C LEU A 467 -3.39 13.49 13.01
N VAL A 468 -3.51 12.53 12.10
CA VAL A 468 -4.22 11.26 12.34
C VAL A 468 -3.32 10.08 11.94
N VAL A 469 -3.00 9.26 12.93
CA VAL A 469 -2.25 8.00 12.77
C VAL A 469 -3.23 6.83 12.72
N CYS A 470 -3.12 6.01 11.68
CA CYS A 470 -3.91 4.81 11.49
C CYS A 470 -3.01 3.56 11.61
N SER A 471 -3.20 2.78 12.68
CA SER A 471 -2.47 1.54 12.95
C SER A 471 -3.24 0.34 12.43
N LEU A 472 -2.63 -0.50 11.60
CA LEU A 472 -3.27 -1.63 10.94
C LEU A 472 -2.48 -2.93 11.18
N HIS A 473 -3.09 -3.86 11.89
CA HIS A 473 -2.52 -5.18 12.13
C HIS A 473 -3.02 -6.16 11.05
N TRP A 474 -2.25 -6.35 9.97
CA TRP A 474 -2.73 -6.91 8.71
C TRP A 474 -1.65 -7.66 7.91
N GLY A 475 -2.08 -8.38 6.87
CA GLY A 475 -1.17 -9.04 5.94
C GLY A 475 -0.92 -10.50 6.27
N ARG A 476 0.23 -11.01 5.88
CA ARG A 476 0.62 -12.41 6.05
C ARG A 476 1.94 -12.52 6.81
N GLU A 477 1.97 -13.36 7.81
CA GLU A 477 3.16 -13.63 8.61
C GLU A 477 4.31 -14.22 7.79
N ASP A 478 5.54 -13.85 8.13
CA ASP A 478 6.78 -14.44 7.63
C ASP A 478 7.04 -14.34 6.11
N HIS A 479 6.42 -13.38 5.44
CA HIS A 479 6.56 -13.20 3.99
C HIS A 479 6.97 -11.77 3.62
N PRO A 480 8.28 -11.42 3.66
CA PRO A 480 8.72 -10.03 3.40
C PRO A 480 8.42 -9.53 1.98
N GLN A 481 8.22 -10.44 1.02
CA GLN A 481 7.89 -10.11 -0.36
C GLN A 481 6.40 -10.09 -0.69
N TYR A 482 5.51 -10.35 0.29
CA TYR A 482 4.07 -10.39 0.05
C TYR A 482 3.37 -9.17 0.63
N LEU A 483 3.13 -8.19 -0.23
CA LEU A 483 2.22 -7.10 0.01
C LEU A 483 0.98 -7.28 -0.87
N TYR A 484 -0.19 -7.34 -0.25
CA TYR A 484 -1.45 -7.53 -0.98
C TYR A 484 -1.96 -6.21 -1.56
N ASN A 485 -2.53 -6.27 -2.77
CA ASN A 485 -3.12 -5.09 -3.43
C ASN A 485 -4.17 -4.40 -2.54
N TRP A 486 -5.00 -5.18 -1.84
CA TRP A 486 -6.00 -4.61 -0.95
C TRP A 486 -5.40 -3.81 0.21
N GLN A 487 -4.17 -4.14 0.68
CA GLN A 487 -3.48 -3.33 1.68
C GLN A 487 -3.10 -1.96 1.13
N MET A 488 -2.59 -1.92 -0.11
CA MET A 488 -2.24 -0.65 -0.78
C MET A 488 -3.48 0.19 -1.05
N SER A 489 -4.55 -0.43 -1.56
CA SER A 489 -5.83 0.22 -1.80
C SER A 489 -6.40 0.80 -0.51
N LEU A 490 -6.49 -0.01 0.54
CA LEU A 490 -7.02 0.44 1.81
C LEU A 490 -6.18 1.59 2.40
N ALA A 491 -4.85 1.49 2.36
CA ALA A 491 -3.96 2.54 2.85
C ALA A 491 -4.22 3.88 2.14
N ARG A 492 -4.29 3.87 0.80
CA ARG A 492 -4.58 5.08 0.02
C ARG A 492 -5.94 5.67 0.36
N LYS A 493 -6.98 4.84 0.41
CA LYS A 493 -8.34 5.28 0.79
C LYS A 493 -8.39 5.89 2.19
N LEU A 494 -7.60 5.38 3.13
CA LEU A 494 -7.54 5.95 4.48
C LEU A 494 -6.79 7.28 4.50
N ILE A 495 -5.74 7.44 3.70
CA ILE A 495 -5.08 8.74 3.48
C ILE A 495 -6.08 9.73 2.85
N ASP A 496 -6.85 9.30 1.84
CA ASP A 496 -7.89 10.14 1.21
C ASP A 496 -9.02 10.51 2.19
N ALA A 497 -9.31 9.65 3.15
CA ALA A 497 -10.26 9.92 4.22
C ALA A 497 -9.74 10.88 5.31
N GLY A 498 -8.44 11.24 5.27
CA GLY A 498 -7.83 12.18 6.20
C GLY A 498 -6.78 11.61 7.14
N ALA A 499 -6.32 10.36 6.98
CA ALA A 499 -5.17 9.87 7.72
C ALA A 499 -3.88 10.52 7.21
N ASP A 500 -2.90 10.78 8.11
CA ASP A 500 -1.58 11.32 7.76
C ASP A 500 -0.50 10.26 7.77
N VAL A 501 -0.68 9.21 8.56
CA VAL A 501 0.27 8.11 8.69
C VAL A 501 -0.49 6.79 8.69
N ILE A 502 -0.06 5.85 7.84
CA ILE A 502 -0.46 4.44 7.93
C ILE A 502 0.72 3.65 8.49
N TRP A 503 0.48 2.95 9.58
CA TRP A 503 1.48 2.19 10.30
C TRP A 503 1.02 0.74 10.50
N GLY A 504 1.73 -0.19 9.86
CA GLY A 504 1.33 -1.59 9.71
C GLY A 504 2.13 -2.57 10.57
N HIS A 505 1.45 -3.67 10.95
CA HIS A 505 1.92 -4.73 11.84
C HIS A 505 1.44 -6.10 11.39
N HIS A 506 1.86 -7.18 12.07
CA HIS A 506 1.46 -8.56 11.89
C HIS A 506 2.37 -9.41 10.99
N PRO A 507 2.96 -8.94 9.87
CA PRO A 507 3.81 -9.82 9.08
C PRO A 507 5.06 -10.31 9.80
N HIS A 508 5.45 -9.73 10.95
CA HIS A 508 6.65 -10.03 11.72
C HIS A 508 7.96 -9.89 10.93
N VAL A 509 7.90 -9.25 9.77
CA VAL A 509 9.01 -8.94 8.87
C VAL A 509 8.82 -7.53 8.34
N LEU A 510 9.91 -6.87 7.94
CA LEU A 510 9.81 -5.58 7.28
C LEU A 510 9.08 -5.70 5.95
N HIS A 511 8.12 -4.81 5.73
CA HIS A 511 7.51 -4.57 4.43
C HIS A 511 7.92 -3.20 3.86
N PRO A 512 7.68 -2.95 2.57
CA PRO A 512 8.03 -1.69 1.94
C PRO A 512 7.40 -0.48 2.63
N ILE A 513 8.09 0.66 2.47
CA ILE A 513 7.56 2.00 2.76
C ILE A 513 7.08 2.59 1.45
N MET A 514 5.93 3.23 1.47
CA MET A 514 5.37 3.97 0.35
C MET A 514 4.96 5.37 0.82
N PHE A 515 5.04 6.33 -0.08
CA PHE A 515 4.43 7.64 0.12
C PHE A 515 3.26 7.81 -0.84
N TYR A 516 2.15 8.32 -0.32
CA TYR A 516 0.99 8.68 -1.11
C TYR A 516 0.53 10.09 -0.71
N LYS A 517 0.47 11.01 -1.67
CA LYS A 517 0.17 12.44 -1.42
C LYS A 517 1.06 13.05 -0.31
N GLY A 518 2.36 12.72 -0.34
CA GLY A 518 3.33 13.18 0.66
C GLY A 518 3.19 12.55 2.06
N LYS A 519 2.32 11.56 2.24
CA LYS A 519 2.05 10.91 3.52
C LYS A 519 2.62 9.50 3.56
N PRO A 520 3.33 9.10 4.64
CA PRO A 520 4.01 7.83 4.72
C PRO A 520 3.04 6.67 4.99
N ILE A 521 3.31 5.54 4.33
CA ILE A 521 2.67 4.26 4.55
C ILE A 521 3.76 3.24 4.83
N MET A 522 3.86 2.81 6.07
CA MET A 522 4.74 1.74 6.53
C MET A 522 3.92 0.45 6.62
N PHE A 523 4.04 -0.46 5.65
CA PHE A 523 3.16 -1.64 5.59
C PHE A 523 3.43 -2.68 6.67
N SER A 524 4.68 -2.77 7.16
CA SER A 524 5.05 -3.51 8.37
C SER A 524 6.41 -3.05 8.86
N THR A 525 6.49 -2.77 10.14
CA THR A 525 7.72 -2.35 10.83
C THR A 525 8.49 -3.52 11.46
N GLY A 526 8.02 -4.76 11.25
CA GLY A 526 8.65 -6.00 11.75
C GLY A 526 8.51 -6.17 13.25
N ASN A 527 9.21 -7.16 13.81
CA ASN A 527 9.31 -7.35 15.26
C ASN A 527 10.35 -6.42 15.87
N PHE A 528 10.05 -5.78 16.99
CA PHE A 528 11.03 -4.95 17.68
C PHE A 528 11.58 -5.66 18.95
N ILE A 529 10.71 -6.03 19.89
CA ILE A 529 11.02 -6.93 21.01
C ILE A 529 10.00 -8.04 21.00
N PHE A 530 10.44 -9.30 20.86
CA PHE A 530 9.51 -10.40 20.75
C PHE A 530 9.97 -11.61 21.56
N GLY A 531 9.31 -11.86 22.69
CA GLY A 531 9.71 -12.91 23.66
C GLY A 531 9.59 -14.32 23.13
N THR A 532 8.70 -14.56 22.15
CA THR A 532 8.53 -15.85 21.50
C THR A 532 9.34 -15.92 20.22
N ILE A 533 10.63 -15.66 20.30
CA ILE A 533 11.53 -15.81 19.16
C ILE A 533 11.67 -17.30 18.83
N GLY A 534 10.84 -17.77 17.90
CA GLY A 534 10.98 -19.04 17.22
C GLY A 534 11.98 -18.91 16.04
N GLN A 535 11.76 -19.67 14.99
CA GLN A 535 12.46 -19.51 13.72
C GLN A 535 11.83 -18.33 12.94
N MET A 536 12.25 -17.10 13.26
CA MET A 536 11.87 -15.93 12.44
C MET A 536 12.59 -16.02 11.10
N LYS A 537 11.93 -15.63 10.02
CA LYS A 537 12.54 -15.59 8.68
C LYS A 537 13.55 -14.46 8.54
N THR A 538 13.34 -13.36 9.24
CA THR A 538 14.29 -12.24 9.33
C THR A 538 14.15 -11.62 10.72
N ASP A 539 15.26 -11.09 11.20
CA ASP A 539 15.36 -10.31 12.44
C ASP A 539 15.49 -8.80 12.14
N ASP A 540 15.22 -8.39 10.89
CA ASP A 540 15.26 -7.00 10.47
C ASP A 540 14.08 -6.23 11.04
N THR A 541 14.37 -5.05 11.58
CA THR A 541 13.41 -4.08 12.11
C THR A 541 14.01 -2.67 12.03
N GLY A 542 13.36 -1.67 12.58
CA GLY A 542 13.87 -0.30 12.60
C GLY A 542 13.11 0.62 13.53
N ILE A 543 13.69 1.80 13.76
CA ILE A 543 13.02 2.95 14.36
C ILE A 543 12.71 3.90 13.21
N PHE A 544 11.43 4.14 12.95
CA PHE A 544 10.94 4.97 11.85
C PHE A 544 10.56 6.32 12.42
N GLN A 545 11.31 7.38 12.10
CA GLN A 545 11.11 8.72 12.64
C GLN A 545 10.51 9.64 11.58
N LEU A 546 9.42 10.31 11.94
CA LEU A 546 8.75 11.31 11.12
C LEU A 546 8.98 12.68 11.76
N HIS A 547 9.61 13.58 10.99
CA HIS A 547 9.98 14.93 11.43
C HIS A 547 8.98 15.92 10.87
N TYR A 548 8.29 16.63 11.75
CA TYR A 548 7.30 17.63 11.39
C TYR A 548 7.76 19.03 11.76
N ASP A 549 7.63 19.97 10.84
CA ASP A 549 7.64 21.39 11.15
C ASP A 549 6.29 21.77 11.74
N VAL A 550 6.29 22.21 13.00
CA VAL A 550 5.09 22.61 13.76
C VAL A 550 5.07 24.12 14.03
N SER A 551 5.85 24.90 13.28
CA SER A 551 5.87 26.37 13.40
C SER A 551 4.60 27.05 12.91
N GLY A 552 3.81 26.39 12.06
CA GLY A 552 2.55 26.86 11.51
C GLY A 552 1.32 26.24 12.21
N ASP A 553 0.13 26.63 11.78
CA ASP A 553 -1.13 26.10 12.32
C ASP A 553 -1.39 24.63 11.91
N THR A 554 -0.75 24.19 10.84
CA THR A 554 -0.83 22.80 10.32
C THR A 554 0.56 22.19 10.36
N PRO A 555 0.75 21.01 11.00
CA PRO A 555 2.02 20.29 10.98
C PRO A 555 2.37 19.84 9.55
N VAL A 556 3.61 20.07 9.16
CA VAL A 556 4.12 19.70 7.82
C VAL A 556 5.22 18.66 7.99
N LEU A 557 5.03 17.48 7.41
CA LEU A 557 6.07 16.45 7.37
C LEU A 557 7.21 16.94 6.47
N THR A 558 8.41 17.05 7.04
CA THR A 558 9.61 17.59 6.35
C THR A 558 10.63 16.50 6.03
N GLU A 559 10.68 15.45 6.86
CA GLU A 559 11.63 14.35 6.69
C GLU A 559 11.06 13.05 7.25
N MET A 560 11.41 11.93 6.64
CA MET A 560 11.37 10.62 7.25
C MET A 560 12.79 10.07 7.35
N SER A 561 13.17 9.62 8.54
CA SER A 561 14.42 8.89 8.77
C SER A 561 14.15 7.51 9.35
N VAL A 562 15.05 6.57 9.10
CA VAL A 562 14.96 5.22 9.63
C VAL A 562 16.31 4.80 10.20
N VAL A 563 16.31 4.39 11.46
CA VAL A 563 17.44 3.72 12.08
C VAL A 563 17.28 2.22 11.88
N PRO A 564 18.06 1.58 11.00
CA PRO A 564 17.94 0.15 10.76
C PRO A 564 18.44 -0.64 11.95
N CYS A 565 17.62 -1.55 12.42
CA CYS A 565 17.89 -2.36 13.61
C CYS A 565 17.73 -3.87 13.32
N LYS A 566 18.26 -4.66 14.23
CA LYS A 566 17.93 -6.08 14.39
C LYS A 566 17.19 -6.28 15.68
N THR A 567 16.19 -7.16 15.66
CA THR A 567 15.59 -7.70 16.89
C THR A 567 16.64 -8.47 17.69
N GLY A 568 16.67 -8.29 19.01
CA GLY A 568 17.61 -8.98 19.88
C GLY A 568 17.44 -10.50 19.84
N LYS A 569 18.54 -11.21 19.94
CA LYS A 569 18.54 -12.69 19.96
C LYS A 569 17.84 -13.23 21.21
N ARG A 570 17.29 -14.43 21.12
CA ARG A 570 16.73 -15.13 22.27
C ARG A 570 17.73 -15.22 23.42
N GLY A 571 17.31 -14.82 24.62
CA GLY A 571 18.14 -14.73 25.82
C GLY A 571 18.80 -13.36 26.03
N ASP A 572 18.80 -12.49 25.03
CA ASP A 572 19.21 -11.07 25.14
C ASP A 572 18.01 -10.12 24.92
N TYR A 573 17.28 -10.27 23.83
CA TYR A 573 16.07 -9.54 23.45
C TYR A 573 16.24 -8.02 23.28
N ARG A 574 17.45 -7.50 23.23
CA ARG A 574 17.70 -6.08 23.00
C ARG A 574 17.79 -5.77 21.51
N PRO A 575 16.88 -5.01 20.93
CA PRO A 575 17.10 -4.45 19.60
C PRO A 575 18.38 -3.61 19.59
N TYR A 576 19.11 -3.68 18.48
CA TYR A 576 20.33 -2.91 18.31
C TYR A 576 20.45 -2.34 16.92
N GLU A 577 21.03 -1.14 16.82
CA GLU A 577 21.30 -0.49 15.56
C GLU A 577 22.31 -1.27 14.72
N LEU A 578 22.09 -1.31 13.41
CA LEU A 578 23.03 -1.88 12.46
C LEU A 578 24.13 -0.89 12.13
N THR A 579 25.37 -1.25 12.47
CA THR A 579 26.57 -0.48 12.10
C THR A 579 27.26 -1.01 10.85
N ASP A 580 27.05 -2.28 10.53
CA ASP A 580 27.61 -2.92 9.35
C ASP A 580 26.86 -2.52 8.06
N GLU A 581 27.61 -1.99 7.09
CA GLU A 581 27.03 -1.48 5.83
C GLU A 581 26.31 -2.56 4.99
N GLN A 582 26.77 -3.82 5.05
CA GLN A 582 26.08 -4.89 4.32
C GLN A 582 24.76 -5.26 4.98
N LEU A 583 24.73 -5.32 6.32
CA LEU A 583 23.51 -5.57 7.09
C LEU A 583 22.51 -4.41 6.94
N LYS A 584 22.97 -3.16 6.95
CA LYS A 584 22.14 -1.98 6.63
C LYS A 584 21.51 -2.11 5.26
N LYS A 585 22.28 -2.41 4.23
CA LYS A 585 21.78 -2.60 2.86
C LYS A 585 20.75 -3.72 2.75
N THR A 586 20.92 -4.80 3.52
CA THR A 586 19.96 -5.91 3.57
C THR A 586 18.65 -5.46 4.21
N CYS A 587 18.71 -4.80 5.38
CA CYS A 587 17.55 -4.26 6.07
C CYS A 587 16.79 -3.26 5.19
N TRP A 588 17.47 -2.25 4.65
CA TRP A 588 16.87 -1.29 3.73
C TRP A 588 16.36 -1.95 2.43
N GLY A 589 16.99 -3.04 2.00
CA GLY A 589 16.51 -3.84 0.87
C GLY A 589 15.10 -4.36 1.08
N TYR A 590 14.73 -4.74 2.29
CA TYR A 590 13.35 -5.10 2.64
C TYR A 590 12.43 -3.90 2.70
N MET A 591 12.85 -2.79 3.30
CA MET A 591 12.06 -1.56 3.41
C MET A 591 11.81 -0.87 2.07
N VAL A 592 12.79 -0.91 1.16
CA VAL A 592 12.73 -0.27 -0.17
C VAL A 592 12.42 -1.29 -1.27
N TYR A 593 12.55 -2.54 -1.01
CA TYR A 593 12.29 -3.68 -1.89
C TYR A 593 12.88 -3.57 -3.30
N LYS A 594 14.22 -3.53 -3.36
CA LYS A 594 15.05 -3.22 -4.54
C LYS A 594 14.82 -4.03 -5.81
N LYS A 595 14.09 -5.15 -5.80
CA LYS A 595 13.97 -6.05 -6.98
C LYS A 595 12.56 -6.38 -7.45
N LYS A 596 11.52 -6.09 -6.68
CA LYS A 596 10.14 -6.48 -7.03
C LYS A 596 9.09 -5.38 -6.83
N ILE A 597 9.40 -4.32 -6.06
CA ILE A 597 8.50 -3.20 -5.80
C ILE A 597 9.22 -1.85 -6.04
N SER A 598 10.23 -1.84 -6.91
CA SER A 598 11.02 -0.65 -7.27
C SER A 598 10.17 0.52 -7.81
N SER A 599 8.91 0.30 -7.95
CA SER A 599 7.94 1.23 -8.49
C SER A 599 6.94 1.74 -7.44
N MET A 600 6.97 1.25 -6.18
CA MET A 600 6.10 1.78 -5.13
C MET A 600 6.64 3.05 -4.49
N GLU A 601 7.91 3.32 -4.72
CA GLU A 601 8.62 4.36 -4.03
C GLU A 601 9.17 5.37 -4.99
N ASN A 602 8.79 6.53 -4.76
CA ASN A 602 9.54 7.69 -5.14
C ASN A 602 10.69 7.98 -4.16
N LEU A 603 11.13 6.93 -3.42
CA LEU A 603 12.25 7.09 -2.51
C LEU A 603 13.53 7.34 -3.31
N PRO A 604 14.26 8.41 -3.01
CA PRO A 604 15.53 8.71 -3.66
C PRO A 604 16.51 7.55 -3.49
N ALA A 605 17.41 7.36 -4.46
CA ALA A 605 18.42 6.31 -4.41
C ALA A 605 19.31 6.42 -3.16
N SER A 606 19.56 7.64 -2.69
CA SER A 606 20.29 7.93 -1.45
C SER A 606 19.65 7.37 -0.19
N PHE A 607 18.34 7.12 -0.17
CA PHE A 607 17.69 6.51 0.99
C PHE A 607 18.34 5.19 1.39
N LEU A 608 18.83 4.41 0.41
CA LEU A 608 19.58 3.17 0.66
C LEU A 608 20.94 3.38 1.32
N GLU A 609 21.44 4.59 1.31
CA GLU A 609 22.75 4.95 1.90
C GLU A 609 22.55 5.67 3.21
N THR A 610 21.57 6.56 3.29
CA THR A 610 21.35 7.48 4.41
C THR A 610 20.24 7.05 5.36
N GLY A 611 19.27 6.24 4.89
CA GLY A 611 18.03 5.95 5.62
C GLY A 611 17.11 7.17 5.77
N ARG A 612 17.36 8.25 5.01
CA ARG A 612 16.66 9.54 5.13
C ARG A 612 16.08 10.00 3.80
N VAL A 613 14.93 10.61 3.86
CA VAL A 613 14.26 11.24 2.73
C VAL A 613 13.58 12.53 3.17
N LEU A 614 13.78 13.61 2.41
CA LEU A 614 13.06 14.87 2.65
C LEU A 614 11.72 14.84 1.90
N VAL A 615 10.71 15.36 2.57
CA VAL A 615 9.36 15.51 2.01
C VAL A 615 9.14 17.00 1.72
N MET A 616 9.00 17.33 0.45
CA MET A 616 8.77 18.71 0.01
C MET A 616 7.31 19.12 0.29
N PRO A 617 7.00 20.43 0.38
CA PRO A 617 5.64 20.90 0.64
C PRO A 617 4.58 20.44 -0.36
N ASP A 618 4.97 20.10 -1.58
CA ASP A 618 4.10 19.53 -2.62
C ASP A 618 3.96 18.01 -2.52
N GLY A 619 4.57 17.40 -1.49
CA GLY A 619 4.57 15.96 -1.25
C GLY A 619 5.58 15.18 -2.10
N THR A 620 6.42 15.84 -2.90
CA THR A 620 7.51 15.18 -3.61
C THR A 620 8.64 14.80 -2.65
N LEU A 621 9.37 13.73 -2.98
CA LEU A 621 10.47 13.22 -2.18
C LEU A 621 11.81 13.60 -2.81
N THR A 622 12.76 13.99 -1.99
CA THR A 622 14.12 14.36 -2.44
C THR A 622 15.18 13.85 -1.49
N ASP A 623 16.43 13.86 -1.96
CA ASP A 623 17.59 13.40 -1.19
C ASP A 623 17.78 14.25 0.08
N ALA A 624 17.93 13.57 1.21
CA ALA A 624 18.49 14.18 2.42
C ALA A 624 20.02 14.19 2.26
N LYS A 625 20.59 15.36 2.02
CA LYS A 625 22.04 15.55 1.89
C LYS A 625 22.76 15.41 3.22
#